data_8d489ac774071f9de53b5b5a0540488a
#
_entry.id   8d489ac774071f9de53b5b5a0540488a
#
_cell.length_a   1.000
_cell.length_b   1.000
_cell.length_c   1.000
_cell.angle_alpha   90.00
_cell.angle_beta   90.00
_cell.angle_gamma   90.00
#
_symmetry.space_group_name_H-M   'P 1'
#
loop_
_entity.id
_entity.type
_entity.pdbx_description
1 polymer ?
#
loop_
_entity_poly.entity_id
_entity_poly.type
_entity_poly.pdbx_seq_one_letter_code
_entity_poly.pdbx_strand_id
1 'polypeptide(L)'
;MNKAIVLYLHVHQPFRVRHYTVFDSAVYHDYFDAAPGERENNQEILQKVAQKSYLPTNRHLLELLEKHPEFKLSLSITGTVLEQLERWSPEALASFQELVKTGRVEIVAETYHHSLAFFYSRHEFEIQVQMHREKVQQLFGQTPQVFRNTELAYNNDLARWADEQGYKAVLAEGWDPVLDWRSPNYVYRPLATENIRLLMKNYKLSDDIAFRFGDRAWSEWPLTVDKFSHWLAAEESATNFNLFMDYETFGEHQWSESGIFEFLKELPGEWLKTEGHTFMTVSEAADQIESVGEVDMPQTVTWADTERDLSAWLGNAMQQEAITALYELQDQIIGTGDWALIEDWRRLQTSDHFYYMCTKWFSDGDIHAYFSPYESPYEGYINFMNAYHDLKARLLEKGITI
;
A
#
# COMPACT_ATOMS: atom_id res chain seq x y z
N MET A 1 11.82 -28.88 8.19
CA MET A 1 11.46 -27.70 9.00
C MET A 1 10.17 -27.12 8.44
N ASN A 2 9.32 -26.58 9.30
CA ASN A 2 8.11 -25.90 8.84
C ASN A 2 8.50 -24.59 8.18
N LYS A 3 7.97 -24.31 6.97
CA LYS A 3 8.20 -23.06 6.24
C LYS A 3 6.86 -22.45 5.85
N ALA A 4 6.71 -21.16 6.06
CA ALA A 4 5.47 -20.45 5.73
C ALA A 4 5.67 -19.45 4.60
N ILE A 5 4.75 -19.38 3.65
CA ILE A 5 4.57 -18.20 2.83
C ILE A 5 3.64 -17.23 3.58
N VAL A 6 4.09 -15.99 3.77
CA VAL A 6 3.30 -14.88 4.29
C VAL A 6 3.00 -13.97 3.10
N LEU A 7 1.83 -14.17 2.50
CA LEU A 7 1.37 -13.37 1.36
C LEU A 7 0.61 -12.15 1.88
N TYR A 8 1.14 -10.97 1.61
CA TYR A 8 0.49 -9.70 1.90
C TYR A 8 0.29 -8.90 0.61
N LEU A 9 -0.93 -8.47 0.37
CA LEU A 9 -1.30 -7.68 -0.79
C LEU A 9 -1.91 -6.34 -0.36
N HIS A 10 -1.44 -5.27 -0.98
CA HIS A 10 -1.90 -3.90 -0.74
C HIS A 10 -2.88 -3.46 -1.82
N VAL A 11 -4.08 -3.03 -1.42
CA VAL A 11 -5.15 -2.56 -2.32
C VAL A 11 -5.28 -1.06 -2.16
N HIS A 12 -4.94 -0.31 -3.19
CA HIS A 12 -5.01 1.14 -3.13
C HIS A 12 -5.37 1.77 -4.49
N GLN A 13 -6.25 2.78 -4.44
CA GLN A 13 -6.48 3.73 -5.52
C GLN A 13 -6.67 5.12 -4.90
N PRO A 14 -5.87 6.14 -5.29
CA PRO A 14 -6.02 7.50 -4.81
C PRO A 14 -7.24 8.18 -5.43
N PHE A 15 -7.71 9.26 -4.82
CA PHE A 15 -8.50 10.27 -5.49
C PHE A 15 -7.55 11.23 -6.22
N ARG A 16 -7.40 11.09 -7.53
CA ARG A 16 -6.53 11.92 -8.36
C ARG A 16 -7.15 13.30 -8.54
N VAL A 17 -6.34 14.34 -8.42
CA VAL A 17 -6.77 15.70 -8.71
C VAL A 17 -6.97 15.82 -10.23
N ARG A 18 -8.13 16.31 -10.66
CA ARG A 18 -8.43 16.56 -12.07
C ARG A 18 -7.52 17.67 -12.64
N HIS A 19 -7.55 17.90 -13.92
CA HIS A 19 -6.98 19.11 -14.47
C HIS A 19 -7.66 20.33 -13.82
N TYR A 20 -6.95 20.96 -12.86
CA TYR A 20 -7.46 22.00 -12.00
C TYR A 20 -6.62 23.26 -12.16
N THR A 21 -7.22 24.31 -12.72
CA THR A 21 -6.51 25.54 -13.12
C THR A 21 -6.69 26.65 -12.10
N VAL A 22 -5.90 27.72 -12.22
CA VAL A 22 -6.06 28.95 -11.43
C VAL A 22 -7.45 29.59 -11.62
N PHE A 23 -8.13 29.33 -12.74
CA PHE A 23 -9.47 29.87 -13.01
C PHE A 23 -10.58 29.06 -12.31
N ASP A 24 -10.28 27.84 -11.89
CA ASP A 24 -11.19 27.00 -11.10
C ASP A 24 -11.13 27.41 -9.62
N SER A 25 -9.97 27.84 -9.13
CA SER A 25 -9.73 28.19 -7.73
C SER A 25 -10.67 29.34 -7.28
N ALA A 26 -11.22 29.20 -6.08
CA ALA A 26 -12.27 30.04 -5.47
C ALA A 26 -13.60 30.06 -6.25
N VAL A 27 -13.81 29.18 -7.23
CA VAL A 27 -15.06 29.06 -8.00
C VAL A 27 -15.64 27.66 -7.91
N TYR A 28 -14.84 26.65 -8.10
CA TYR A 28 -15.20 25.23 -8.07
C TYR A 28 -14.37 24.49 -7.04
N HIS A 29 -15.02 23.65 -6.22
CA HIS A 29 -14.34 22.88 -5.16
C HIS A 29 -14.37 21.37 -5.44
N ASP A 30 -14.40 20.99 -6.71
CA ASP A 30 -14.57 19.64 -7.24
C ASP A 30 -13.24 19.02 -7.68
N TYR A 31 -12.21 19.09 -6.83
CA TYR A 31 -10.83 18.70 -7.16
C TYR A 31 -10.69 17.31 -7.73
N PHE A 32 -11.59 16.39 -7.36
CA PHE A 32 -11.48 14.95 -7.64
C PHE A 32 -12.53 14.44 -8.64
N ASP A 33 -13.35 15.34 -9.20
CA ASP A 33 -14.48 15.01 -10.08
C ASP A 33 -14.15 15.33 -11.55
N ALA A 34 -13.13 14.63 -12.11
CA ALA A 34 -12.78 14.76 -13.52
C ALA A 34 -13.92 14.32 -14.45
N ALA A 35 -14.04 14.99 -15.62
CA ALA A 35 -15.07 14.65 -16.59
C ALA A 35 -14.87 13.26 -17.19
N PRO A 36 -15.94 12.61 -17.71
CA PRO A 36 -15.82 11.33 -18.41
C PRO A 36 -14.84 11.41 -19.59
N GLY A 37 -13.92 10.42 -19.65
CA GLY A 37 -12.89 10.32 -20.66
C GLY A 37 -11.59 11.07 -20.34
N GLU A 38 -11.53 11.83 -19.25
CA GLU A 38 -10.29 12.43 -18.76
C GLU A 38 -9.42 11.38 -18.07
N ARG A 39 -8.09 11.53 -18.18
CA ARG A 39 -7.11 10.56 -17.65
C ARG A 39 -7.17 10.43 -16.13
N GLU A 40 -7.58 11.47 -15.43
CA GLU A 40 -7.72 11.57 -13.99
C GLU A 40 -9.10 11.11 -13.48
N ASN A 41 -9.99 10.63 -14.36
CA ASN A 41 -11.34 10.21 -13.95
C ASN A 41 -11.29 9.00 -13.01
N ASN A 42 -11.47 9.28 -11.72
CA ASN A 42 -11.34 8.28 -10.65
C ASN A 42 -12.35 7.13 -10.78
N GLN A 43 -13.58 7.42 -11.23
CA GLN A 43 -14.61 6.40 -11.43
C GLN A 43 -14.22 5.43 -12.55
N GLU A 44 -13.80 5.94 -13.70
CA GLU A 44 -13.42 5.10 -14.85
C GLU A 44 -12.19 4.27 -14.55
N ILE A 45 -11.19 4.87 -13.86
CA ILE A 45 -9.99 4.16 -13.42
C ILE A 45 -10.35 3.03 -12.48
N LEU A 46 -11.14 3.30 -11.42
CA LEU A 46 -11.52 2.27 -10.47
C LEU A 46 -12.30 1.13 -11.13
N GLN A 47 -13.27 1.46 -11.98
CA GLN A 47 -14.07 0.44 -12.69
C GLN A 47 -13.21 -0.44 -13.60
N LYS A 48 -12.24 0.16 -14.31
CA LYS A 48 -11.25 -0.57 -15.11
C LYS A 48 -10.42 -1.51 -14.24
N VAL A 49 -9.86 -1.01 -13.13
CA VAL A 49 -9.03 -1.81 -12.21
C VAL A 49 -9.85 -2.91 -11.54
N ALA A 50 -11.08 -2.61 -11.12
CA ALA A 50 -11.98 -3.59 -10.53
C ALA A 50 -12.24 -4.77 -11.48
N GLN A 51 -12.47 -4.51 -12.77
CA GLN A 51 -12.71 -5.55 -13.77
C GLN A 51 -11.46 -6.33 -14.14
N LYS A 52 -10.31 -5.67 -14.25
CA LYS A 52 -9.06 -6.31 -14.66
C LYS A 52 -8.36 -7.06 -13.53
N SER A 53 -8.41 -6.51 -12.31
CA SER A 53 -7.67 -7.00 -11.16
C SER A 53 -8.59 -7.51 -10.04
N TYR A 54 -9.41 -6.67 -9.41
CA TYR A 54 -10.07 -7.02 -8.15
C TYR A 54 -11.04 -8.20 -8.29
N LEU A 55 -11.98 -8.14 -9.23
CA LEU A 55 -12.98 -9.19 -9.41
C LEU A 55 -12.38 -10.54 -9.85
N PRO A 56 -11.49 -10.61 -10.85
CA PRO A 56 -10.91 -11.90 -11.23
C PRO A 56 -9.97 -12.45 -10.14
N THR A 57 -9.16 -11.61 -9.50
CA THR A 57 -8.27 -12.05 -8.43
C THR A 57 -9.05 -12.56 -7.22
N ASN A 58 -10.08 -11.83 -6.77
CA ASN A 58 -10.93 -12.25 -5.65
C ASN A 58 -11.61 -13.59 -5.92
N ARG A 59 -12.07 -13.82 -7.15
CA ARG A 59 -12.65 -15.11 -7.54
C ARG A 59 -11.62 -16.24 -7.39
N HIS A 60 -10.42 -16.06 -7.92
CA HIS A 60 -9.36 -17.07 -7.82
C HIS A 60 -8.91 -17.29 -6.37
N LEU A 61 -8.78 -16.23 -5.58
CA LEU A 61 -8.44 -16.35 -4.17
C LEU A 61 -9.54 -17.09 -3.38
N LEU A 62 -10.81 -16.84 -3.67
CA LEU A 62 -11.91 -17.55 -3.03
C LEU A 62 -11.88 -19.05 -3.36
N GLU A 63 -11.69 -19.41 -4.64
CA GLU A 63 -11.52 -20.81 -5.08
C GLU A 63 -10.35 -21.48 -4.37
N LEU A 64 -9.23 -20.76 -4.20
CA LEU A 64 -8.05 -21.26 -3.49
C LEU A 64 -8.30 -21.46 -1.99
N LEU A 65 -9.00 -20.51 -1.36
CA LEU A 65 -9.40 -20.60 0.04
C LEU A 65 -10.35 -21.79 0.29
N GLU A 66 -11.24 -22.08 -0.66
CA GLU A 66 -12.13 -23.24 -0.58
C GLU A 66 -11.36 -24.56 -0.78
N LYS A 67 -10.45 -24.60 -1.73
CA LYS A 67 -9.72 -25.79 -2.14
C LYS A 67 -8.60 -26.19 -1.17
N HIS A 68 -7.93 -25.20 -0.58
CA HIS A 68 -6.76 -25.40 0.29
C HIS A 68 -7.00 -24.81 1.67
N PRO A 69 -7.39 -25.63 2.68
CA PRO A 69 -7.65 -25.14 4.03
C PRO A 69 -6.47 -24.44 4.71
N GLU A 70 -5.25 -24.77 4.33
CA GLU A 70 -4.02 -24.15 4.83
C GLU A 70 -3.68 -22.81 4.15
N PHE A 71 -4.35 -22.49 3.03
CA PHE A 71 -4.10 -21.24 2.31
C PHE A 71 -4.69 -20.06 3.08
N LYS A 72 -3.86 -19.07 3.35
CA LYS A 72 -4.19 -17.84 4.08
C LYS A 72 -3.42 -16.68 3.49
N LEU A 73 -3.92 -15.46 3.68
CA LEU A 73 -3.24 -14.24 3.27
C LEU A 73 -3.67 -13.04 4.12
N SER A 74 -2.91 -11.96 4.01
CA SER A 74 -3.22 -10.68 4.64
C SER A 74 -3.39 -9.61 3.56
N LEU A 75 -4.35 -8.71 3.76
CA LEU A 75 -4.64 -7.59 2.88
C LEU A 75 -4.58 -6.29 3.67
N SER A 76 -4.07 -5.22 3.09
CA SER A 76 -4.50 -3.88 3.51
C SER A 76 -5.31 -3.25 2.39
N ILE A 77 -6.34 -2.53 2.75
CA ILE A 77 -7.26 -1.88 1.80
C ILE A 77 -7.48 -0.46 2.29
N THR A 78 -6.93 0.53 1.60
CA THR A 78 -6.99 1.93 2.05
C THR A 78 -8.41 2.45 2.16
N GLY A 79 -8.64 3.41 3.06
CA GLY A 79 -9.94 4.08 3.17
C GLY A 79 -10.38 4.74 1.88
N THR A 80 -9.45 5.35 1.14
CA THR A 80 -9.71 5.98 -0.15
C THR A 80 -10.28 5.00 -1.17
N VAL A 81 -9.70 3.80 -1.31
CA VAL A 81 -10.25 2.81 -2.25
C VAL A 81 -11.54 2.18 -1.73
N LEU A 82 -11.69 2.03 -0.42
CA LEU A 82 -12.96 1.54 0.15
C LEU A 82 -14.14 2.49 -0.16
N GLU A 83 -13.94 3.81 -0.06
CA GLU A 83 -14.95 4.80 -0.47
C GLU A 83 -15.30 4.71 -1.96
N GLN A 84 -14.28 4.55 -2.79
CA GLN A 84 -14.47 4.42 -4.24
C GLN A 84 -15.20 3.12 -4.58
N LEU A 85 -14.88 2.00 -3.92
CA LEU A 85 -15.57 0.73 -4.10
C LEU A 85 -17.04 0.80 -3.68
N GLU A 86 -17.34 1.40 -2.52
CA GLU A 86 -18.72 1.62 -2.09
C GLU A 86 -19.52 2.43 -3.11
N ARG A 87 -18.90 3.45 -3.70
CA ARG A 87 -19.55 4.38 -4.62
C ARG A 87 -19.68 3.83 -6.05
N TRP A 88 -18.64 3.18 -6.58
CA TRP A 88 -18.50 2.93 -8.02
C TRP A 88 -18.35 1.45 -8.40
N SER A 89 -18.05 0.55 -7.46
CA SER A 89 -17.93 -0.89 -7.69
C SER A 89 -18.29 -1.71 -6.44
N PRO A 90 -19.56 -1.64 -5.99
CA PRO A 90 -20.00 -2.37 -4.80
C PRO A 90 -19.87 -3.89 -4.93
N GLU A 91 -19.88 -4.42 -6.16
CA GLU A 91 -19.62 -5.83 -6.44
C GLU A 91 -18.19 -6.25 -6.12
N ALA A 92 -17.21 -5.37 -6.39
CA ALA A 92 -15.83 -5.63 -6.01
C ALA A 92 -15.66 -5.57 -4.48
N LEU A 93 -16.29 -4.61 -3.80
CA LEU A 93 -16.31 -4.58 -2.33
C LEU A 93 -16.91 -5.86 -1.75
N ALA A 94 -18.06 -6.29 -2.27
CA ALA A 94 -18.70 -7.53 -1.83
C ALA A 94 -17.78 -8.74 -2.01
N SER A 95 -17.03 -8.81 -3.10
CA SER A 95 -16.09 -9.92 -3.33
C SER A 95 -14.91 -9.90 -2.33
N PHE A 96 -14.39 -8.76 -1.90
CA PHE A 96 -13.45 -8.68 -0.79
C PHE A 96 -14.06 -9.13 0.54
N GLN A 97 -15.31 -8.75 0.80
CA GLN A 97 -16.03 -9.21 2.00
C GLN A 97 -16.21 -10.72 2.03
N GLU A 98 -16.48 -11.36 0.88
CA GLU A 98 -16.54 -12.84 0.78
C GLU A 98 -15.20 -13.49 1.13
N LEU A 99 -14.07 -12.94 0.67
CA LEU A 99 -12.74 -13.45 1.07
C LEU A 99 -12.56 -13.41 2.59
N VAL A 100 -12.88 -12.27 3.21
CA VAL A 100 -12.72 -12.07 4.66
C VAL A 100 -13.63 -12.99 5.47
N LYS A 101 -14.86 -13.25 5.00
CA LYS A 101 -15.81 -14.18 5.65
C LYS A 101 -15.30 -15.62 5.77
N THR A 102 -14.32 -16.02 4.97
CA THR A 102 -13.68 -17.35 5.11
C THR A 102 -12.95 -17.54 6.43
N GLY A 103 -12.64 -16.46 7.14
CA GLY A 103 -11.86 -16.45 8.38
C GLY A 103 -10.36 -16.70 8.17
N ARG A 104 -9.88 -16.71 6.92
CA ARG A 104 -8.48 -16.97 6.55
C ARG A 104 -7.82 -15.80 5.81
N VAL A 105 -8.48 -14.67 5.76
CA VAL A 105 -7.96 -13.40 5.24
C VAL A 105 -7.94 -12.38 6.37
N GLU A 106 -6.75 -11.90 6.70
CA GLU A 106 -6.53 -10.86 7.70
C GLU A 106 -6.51 -9.49 7.04
N ILE A 107 -7.14 -8.50 7.68
CA ILE A 107 -7.00 -7.09 7.27
C ILE A 107 -5.95 -6.41 8.15
N VAL A 108 -4.97 -5.79 7.52
CA VAL A 108 -3.87 -5.05 8.13
C VAL A 108 -4.24 -3.57 8.22
N ALA A 109 -3.93 -2.91 9.36
CA ALA A 109 -4.15 -1.49 9.56
C ALA A 109 -3.16 -0.64 8.77
N GLU A 110 -3.62 0.51 8.30
CA GLU A 110 -2.80 1.55 7.67
C GLU A 110 -3.42 2.94 7.87
N THR A 111 -2.85 4.00 7.28
CA THR A 111 -3.48 5.32 7.23
C THR A 111 -4.66 5.32 6.26
N TYR A 112 -5.79 5.93 6.64
CA TYR A 112 -7.03 5.93 5.86
C TYR A 112 -6.84 6.50 4.45
N HIS A 113 -6.14 7.64 4.34
CA HIS A 113 -5.91 8.34 3.08
C HIS A 113 -4.57 8.01 2.42
N HIS A 114 -3.90 6.92 2.83
CA HIS A 114 -2.59 6.54 2.29
C HIS A 114 -1.60 7.71 2.34
N SER A 115 -1.48 8.33 3.50
CA SER A 115 -0.74 9.57 3.68
C SER A 115 0.62 9.37 4.35
N LEU A 116 1.53 10.33 4.16
CA LEU A 116 2.79 10.42 4.87
C LEU A 116 2.66 11.18 6.20
N ALA A 117 1.46 11.25 6.78
CA ALA A 117 1.14 11.99 8.00
C ALA A 117 2.05 11.64 9.18
N PHE A 118 2.56 10.41 9.27
CA PHE A 118 3.51 9.99 10.31
C PHE A 118 4.70 10.94 10.44
N PHE A 119 5.17 11.52 9.34
CA PHE A 119 6.35 12.38 9.28
C PHE A 119 6.05 13.88 9.49
N TYR A 120 4.79 14.29 9.37
CA TYR A 120 4.37 15.70 9.39
C TYR A 120 3.45 16.05 10.56
N SER A 121 2.51 15.17 10.90
CA SER A 121 1.57 15.35 11.99
C SER A 121 1.23 14.02 12.64
N ARG A 122 1.79 13.77 13.80
CA ARG A 122 1.49 12.56 14.58
C ARG A 122 0.00 12.48 14.93
N HIS A 123 -0.61 13.61 15.25
CA HIS A 123 -2.04 13.67 15.58
C HIS A 123 -2.93 13.27 14.41
N GLU A 124 -2.70 13.84 13.21
CA GLU A 124 -3.47 13.46 12.01
C GLU A 124 -3.21 12.00 11.59
N PHE A 125 -1.97 11.55 11.73
CA PHE A 125 -1.62 10.14 11.50
C PHE A 125 -2.47 9.20 12.37
N GLU A 126 -2.56 9.46 13.67
CA GLU A 126 -3.33 8.64 14.61
C GLU A 126 -4.84 8.69 14.31
N ILE A 127 -5.36 9.86 13.91
CA ILE A 127 -6.75 10.00 13.46
C ILE A 127 -7.00 9.13 12.23
N GLN A 128 -6.13 9.18 11.22
CA GLN A 128 -6.31 8.38 10.00
C GLN A 128 -6.21 6.89 10.27
N VAL A 129 -5.31 6.45 11.14
CA VAL A 129 -5.23 5.04 11.57
C VAL A 129 -6.51 4.61 12.27
N GLN A 130 -7.05 5.45 13.15
CA GLN A 130 -8.32 5.16 13.82
C GLN A 130 -9.49 5.12 12.84
N MET A 131 -9.59 6.07 11.91
CA MET A 131 -10.60 6.06 10.84
C MET A 131 -10.56 4.77 10.03
N HIS A 132 -9.35 4.31 9.67
CA HIS A 132 -9.16 3.07 8.93
C HIS A 132 -9.63 1.86 9.74
N ARG A 133 -9.26 1.76 11.01
CA ARG A 133 -9.70 0.67 11.90
C ARG A 133 -11.24 0.61 12.02
N GLU A 134 -11.88 1.76 12.17
CA GLU A 134 -13.34 1.86 12.25
C GLU A 134 -14.00 1.42 10.95
N LYS A 135 -13.45 1.84 9.80
CA LYS A 135 -13.96 1.44 8.49
C LYS A 135 -13.81 -0.07 8.26
N VAL A 136 -12.67 -0.64 8.62
CA VAL A 136 -12.43 -2.09 8.55
C VAL A 136 -13.39 -2.86 9.45
N GLN A 137 -13.61 -2.39 10.68
CA GLN A 137 -14.58 -3.00 11.59
C GLN A 137 -16.00 -2.94 11.01
N GLN A 138 -16.37 -1.81 10.43
CA GLN A 138 -17.68 -1.63 9.81
C GLN A 138 -17.93 -2.56 8.62
N LEU A 139 -16.95 -2.66 7.71
CA LEU A 139 -17.13 -3.37 6.43
C LEU A 139 -16.81 -4.86 6.52
N PHE A 140 -15.85 -5.25 7.35
CA PHE A 140 -15.30 -6.60 7.40
C PHE A 140 -15.48 -7.30 8.75
N GLY A 141 -15.90 -6.58 9.79
CA GLY A 141 -16.08 -7.13 11.14
C GLY A 141 -14.77 -7.51 11.84
N GLN A 142 -13.62 -7.06 11.33
CA GLN A 142 -12.30 -7.33 11.91
C GLN A 142 -11.74 -6.10 12.64
N THR A 143 -10.98 -6.35 13.69
CA THR A 143 -10.11 -5.34 14.32
C THR A 143 -8.67 -5.67 13.93
N PRO A 144 -8.01 -4.84 13.10
CA PRO A 144 -6.65 -5.08 12.66
C PRO A 144 -5.65 -5.21 13.81
N GLN A 145 -4.83 -6.24 13.76
CA GLN A 145 -3.80 -6.54 14.78
C GLN A 145 -2.37 -6.30 14.28
N VAL A 146 -2.22 -5.98 13.01
CA VAL A 146 -0.95 -5.72 12.33
C VAL A 146 -1.01 -4.34 11.72
N PHE A 147 0.11 -3.65 11.67
CA PHE A 147 0.23 -2.32 11.09
C PHE A 147 1.20 -2.28 9.91
N ARG A 148 0.81 -1.58 8.87
CA ARG A 148 1.65 -1.21 7.73
C ARG A 148 1.56 0.28 7.50
N ASN A 149 2.69 0.99 7.51
CA ASN A 149 2.67 2.40 7.16
C ASN A 149 2.71 2.60 5.64
N THR A 150 2.16 3.72 5.20
CA THR A 150 2.17 4.17 3.80
C THR A 150 3.53 3.93 3.17
N GLU A 151 3.54 3.32 1.95
CA GLU A 151 4.76 3.02 1.16
C GLU A 151 5.78 2.12 1.86
N LEU A 152 5.34 1.29 2.81
CA LEU A 152 6.21 0.55 3.72
C LEU A 152 7.23 1.45 4.45
N ALA A 153 6.96 2.76 4.53
CA ALA A 153 7.85 3.72 5.19
C ALA A 153 7.97 3.40 6.68
N TYR A 154 9.11 2.87 7.05
CA TYR A 154 9.38 2.30 8.37
C TYR A 154 10.66 2.88 8.97
N ASN A 155 10.65 3.11 10.28
CA ASN A 155 11.80 3.38 11.13
C ASN A 155 11.52 2.93 12.57
N ASN A 156 12.53 3.06 13.46
CA ASN A 156 12.39 2.66 14.86
C ASN A 156 11.29 3.42 15.61
N ASP A 157 11.02 4.69 15.26
CA ASP A 157 9.98 5.48 15.93
C ASP A 157 8.58 4.97 15.59
N LEU A 158 8.37 4.55 14.35
CA LEU A 158 7.13 3.90 13.92
C LEU A 158 6.92 2.58 14.67
N ALA A 159 7.97 1.78 14.79
CA ALA A 159 7.91 0.51 15.51
C ALA A 159 7.54 0.69 16.98
N ARG A 160 8.14 1.68 17.64
CA ARG A 160 7.83 2.01 19.04
C ARG A 160 6.38 2.43 19.19
N TRP A 161 5.91 3.32 18.33
CA TRP A 161 4.50 3.72 18.31
C TRP A 161 3.57 2.52 18.12
N ALA A 162 3.88 1.62 17.17
CA ALA A 162 3.05 0.44 16.89
C ALA A 162 3.04 -0.55 18.08
N ASP A 163 4.16 -0.72 18.78
CA ASP A 163 4.24 -1.53 20.00
C ASP A 163 3.40 -0.91 21.15
N GLU A 164 3.46 0.41 21.33
CA GLU A 164 2.64 1.17 22.30
C GLU A 164 1.13 1.09 21.98
N GLN A 165 0.76 1.00 20.71
CA GLN A 165 -0.63 0.80 20.29
C GLN A 165 -1.10 -0.66 20.41
N GLY A 166 -0.22 -1.59 20.75
CA GLY A 166 -0.53 -2.99 20.97
C GLY A 166 -0.66 -3.82 19.68
N TYR A 167 -0.07 -3.37 18.58
CA TYR A 167 0.02 -4.18 17.37
C TYR A 167 0.96 -5.38 17.58
N LYS A 168 0.60 -6.52 17.01
CA LYS A 168 1.42 -7.75 17.05
C LYS A 168 2.62 -7.69 16.12
N ALA A 169 2.44 -7.06 14.97
CA ALA A 169 3.49 -6.92 13.97
C ALA A 169 3.40 -5.60 13.21
N VAL A 170 4.54 -5.21 12.66
CA VAL A 170 4.69 -4.14 11.69
C VAL A 170 5.44 -4.66 10.47
N LEU A 171 5.08 -4.15 9.29
CA LEU A 171 5.70 -4.51 8.01
C LEU A 171 6.74 -3.48 7.59
N ALA A 172 7.83 -3.95 6.99
CA ALA A 172 8.88 -3.11 6.44
C ALA A 172 9.49 -3.72 5.17
N GLU A 173 10.29 -2.93 4.46
CA GLU A 173 11.12 -3.42 3.34
C GLU A 173 12.34 -4.16 3.87
N GLY A 174 12.69 -5.27 3.22
CA GLY A 174 13.88 -6.08 3.52
C GLY A 174 15.12 -5.59 2.77
N TRP A 175 15.51 -4.34 2.96
CA TRP A 175 16.61 -3.71 2.25
C TRP A 175 17.97 -4.26 2.67
N ASP A 176 18.77 -4.73 1.71
CA ASP A 176 20.06 -5.39 1.97
C ASP A 176 21.03 -4.58 2.88
N PRO A 177 21.19 -3.24 2.73
CA PRO A 177 22.07 -2.46 3.63
C PRO A 177 21.65 -2.47 5.11
N VAL A 178 20.36 -2.63 5.41
CA VAL A 178 19.86 -2.76 6.78
C VAL A 178 19.99 -4.19 7.28
N LEU A 179 19.71 -5.14 6.41
CA LEU A 179 19.81 -6.57 6.75
C LEU A 179 21.27 -7.01 6.94
N ASP A 180 22.21 -6.40 6.18
CA ASP A 180 23.63 -6.81 6.15
C ASP A 180 23.72 -8.30 5.79
N TRP A 181 24.22 -9.14 6.70
CA TRP A 181 24.32 -10.61 6.51
C TRP A 181 22.99 -11.36 6.80
N ARG A 182 21.97 -10.66 7.31
CA ARG A 182 20.67 -11.25 7.66
C ARG A 182 19.82 -11.52 6.42
N SER A 183 18.82 -12.36 6.59
CA SER A 183 17.83 -12.65 5.53
C SER A 183 16.45 -12.11 5.91
N PRO A 184 15.63 -11.62 4.97
CA PRO A 184 14.23 -11.25 5.21
C PRO A 184 13.32 -12.47 5.47
N ASN A 185 13.86 -13.69 5.36
CA ASN A 185 13.13 -14.95 5.49
C ASN A 185 13.01 -15.42 6.93
N TYR A 186 13.02 -14.49 7.88
CA TYR A 186 12.84 -14.70 9.31
C TYR A 186 11.93 -13.63 9.90
N VAL A 187 11.35 -13.94 11.07
CA VAL A 187 10.69 -12.92 11.90
C VAL A 187 11.74 -12.26 12.80
N TYR A 188 11.68 -10.96 12.89
CA TYR A 188 12.56 -10.16 13.76
C TYR A 188 11.75 -9.40 14.83
N ARG A 189 12.46 -8.73 15.71
CA ARG A 189 11.93 -7.73 16.62
C ARG A 189 12.55 -6.37 16.29
N PRO A 190 11.76 -5.29 16.25
CA PRO A 190 12.33 -3.94 16.17
C PRO A 190 13.20 -3.64 17.38
N LEU A 191 14.27 -2.88 17.19
CA LEU A 191 15.13 -2.45 18.28
C LEU A 191 14.33 -1.68 19.37
N ALA A 192 14.57 -1.98 20.62
CA ALA A 192 13.98 -1.33 21.79
C ALA A 192 12.43 -1.41 21.86
N THR A 193 11.86 -2.50 21.38
CA THR A 193 10.45 -2.87 21.55
C THR A 193 10.32 -4.17 22.35
N GLU A 194 9.15 -4.43 22.93
CA GLU A 194 8.96 -5.61 23.80
C GLU A 194 8.14 -6.71 23.12
N ASN A 195 6.98 -6.35 22.55
CA ASN A 195 5.97 -7.32 22.14
C ASN A 195 5.81 -7.46 20.62
N ILE A 196 6.08 -6.38 19.88
CA ILE A 196 5.85 -6.34 18.44
C ILE A 196 6.89 -7.16 17.65
N ARG A 197 6.45 -7.73 16.55
CA ARG A 197 7.32 -8.42 15.57
C ARG A 197 7.49 -7.57 14.32
N LEU A 198 8.61 -7.76 13.65
CA LEU A 198 8.94 -7.13 12.37
C LEU A 198 9.01 -8.20 11.30
N LEU A 199 8.15 -8.09 10.29
CA LEU A 199 8.21 -8.89 9.09
C LEU A 199 8.69 -8.01 7.94
N MET A 200 9.78 -8.42 7.30
CA MET A 200 10.42 -7.65 6.23
C MET A 200 10.16 -8.30 4.88
N LYS A 201 9.74 -7.48 3.91
CA LYS A 201 9.50 -7.91 2.53
C LYS A 201 10.75 -8.59 1.96
N ASN A 202 10.62 -9.81 1.45
CA ASN A 202 11.61 -10.35 0.53
C ASN A 202 11.39 -9.69 -0.85
N TYR A 203 12.07 -8.56 -1.07
CA TYR A 203 11.86 -7.77 -2.28
C TYR A 203 12.27 -8.53 -3.54
N LYS A 204 13.31 -9.37 -3.47
CA LYS A 204 13.80 -10.13 -4.63
C LYS A 204 12.71 -11.07 -5.14
N LEU A 205 12.14 -11.89 -4.26
CA LEU A 205 11.06 -12.82 -4.61
C LEU A 205 9.74 -12.11 -4.94
N SER A 206 9.41 -11.04 -4.21
CA SER A 206 8.20 -10.25 -4.47
C SER A 206 8.26 -9.56 -5.83
N ASP A 207 9.41 -8.97 -6.17
CA ASP A 207 9.62 -8.25 -7.43
C ASP A 207 9.74 -9.22 -8.63
N ASP A 208 10.14 -10.49 -8.40
CA ASP A 208 10.06 -11.54 -9.43
C ASP A 208 8.62 -11.77 -9.91
N ILE A 209 7.66 -11.69 -8.98
CA ILE A 209 6.24 -11.80 -9.30
C ILE A 209 5.69 -10.46 -9.80
N ALA A 210 5.96 -9.35 -9.09
CA ALA A 210 5.31 -8.07 -9.35
C ALA A 210 5.82 -7.38 -10.63
N PHE A 211 7.13 -7.46 -10.91
CA PHE A 211 7.75 -6.69 -11.99
C PHE A 211 8.36 -7.55 -13.08
N ARG A 212 9.03 -8.65 -12.73
CA ARG A 212 9.77 -9.46 -13.69
C ARG A 212 8.96 -10.58 -14.35
N PHE A 213 7.79 -10.91 -13.83
CA PHE A 213 6.98 -12.05 -14.29
C PHE A 213 6.69 -12.03 -15.79
N GLY A 214 6.30 -10.88 -16.34
CA GLY A 214 5.99 -10.69 -17.76
C GLY A 214 7.20 -10.32 -18.62
N ASP A 215 8.37 -10.08 -18.03
CA ASP A 215 9.56 -9.66 -18.76
C ASP A 215 10.28 -10.84 -19.44
N ARG A 216 10.10 -10.97 -20.76
CA ARG A 216 10.70 -12.02 -21.57
C ARG A 216 12.23 -11.89 -21.72
N ALA A 217 12.81 -10.74 -21.36
CA ALA A 217 14.26 -10.55 -21.38
C ALA A 217 14.91 -10.97 -20.06
N TRP A 218 14.12 -11.20 -19.01
CA TRP A 218 14.63 -11.69 -17.74
C TRP A 218 15.20 -13.12 -17.88
N SER A 219 16.39 -13.35 -17.33
CA SER A 219 17.10 -14.64 -17.44
C SER A 219 16.33 -15.84 -16.90
N GLU A 220 15.44 -15.61 -15.92
CA GLU A 220 14.61 -16.63 -15.30
C GLU A 220 13.23 -16.77 -15.93
N TRP A 221 12.95 -16.01 -16.99
CA TRP A 221 11.67 -16.15 -17.70
C TRP A 221 11.58 -17.50 -18.45
N PRO A 222 10.39 -18.19 -18.45
CA PRO A 222 9.20 -17.89 -17.67
C PRO A 222 9.35 -18.32 -16.20
N LEU A 223 8.77 -17.53 -15.29
CA LEU A 223 8.63 -17.92 -13.90
C LEU A 223 7.48 -18.92 -13.76
N THR A 224 7.81 -20.18 -13.57
CA THR A 224 6.83 -21.25 -13.32
C THR A 224 6.69 -21.54 -11.84
N VAL A 225 5.55 -22.10 -11.43
CA VAL A 225 5.25 -22.36 -10.02
C VAL A 225 6.21 -23.38 -9.42
N ASP A 226 6.56 -24.43 -10.15
CA ASP A 226 7.54 -25.43 -9.73
C ASP A 226 8.94 -24.84 -9.53
N LYS A 227 9.39 -23.97 -10.45
CA LYS A 227 10.65 -23.22 -10.32
C LYS A 227 10.64 -22.35 -9.07
N PHE A 228 9.59 -21.54 -8.89
CA PHE A 228 9.47 -20.64 -7.75
C PHE A 228 9.41 -21.40 -6.43
N SER A 229 8.59 -22.45 -6.33
CA SER A 229 8.51 -23.30 -5.14
C SER A 229 9.83 -24.01 -4.84
N HIS A 230 10.58 -24.41 -5.87
CA HIS A 230 11.92 -24.97 -5.70
C HIS A 230 12.90 -23.94 -5.10
N TRP A 231 12.87 -22.69 -5.53
CA TRP A 231 13.72 -21.65 -4.96
C TRP A 231 13.44 -21.43 -3.48
N LEU A 232 12.15 -21.37 -3.09
CA LEU A 232 11.76 -21.24 -1.70
C LEU A 232 12.19 -22.47 -0.88
N ALA A 233 12.02 -23.67 -1.43
CA ALA A 233 12.38 -24.91 -0.74
C ALA A 233 13.89 -25.05 -0.53
N ALA A 234 14.71 -24.52 -1.46
CA ALA A 234 16.16 -24.57 -1.40
C ALA A 234 16.78 -23.71 -0.28
N GLU A 235 16.06 -22.71 0.22
CA GLU A 235 16.47 -21.89 1.38
C GLU A 235 16.31 -22.67 2.68
N GLU A 236 17.23 -23.61 2.97
CA GLU A 236 17.11 -24.60 4.05
C GLU A 236 16.82 -23.99 5.42
N SER A 237 17.41 -22.84 5.74
CA SER A 237 17.29 -22.18 7.05
C SER A 237 16.10 -21.25 7.21
N ALA A 238 15.41 -20.89 6.11
CA ALA A 238 14.27 -19.98 6.14
C ALA A 238 13.11 -20.54 6.97
N THR A 239 12.45 -19.66 7.73
CA THR A 239 11.22 -19.97 8.48
C THR A 239 9.98 -19.46 7.77
N ASN A 240 10.10 -18.34 7.06
CA ASN A 240 9.00 -17.70 6.34
C ASN A 240 9.52 -16.99 5.09
N PHE A 241 8.62 -16.79 4.13
CA PHE A 241 8.85 -16.00 2.94
C PHE A 241 7.79 -14.89 2.87
N ASN A 242 8.22 -13.66 3.11
CA ASN A 242 7.35 -12.48 3.14
C ASN A 242 7.20 -11.94 1.71
N LEU A 243 6.14 -12.34 1.02
CA LEU A 243 5.80 -11.91 -0.32
C LEU A 243 4.82 -10.73 -0.23
N PHE A 244 5.34 -9.50 -0.30
CA PHE A 244 4.56 -8.27 -0.17
C PHE A 244 4.54 -7.52 -1.50
N MET A 245 3.37 -7.20 -2.00
CA MET A 245 3.21 -6.50 -3.28
C MET A 245 1.84 -5.82 -3.37
N ASP A 246 1.67 -4.99 -4.39
CA ASP A 246 0.38 -4.42 -4.71
C ASP A 246 -0.56 -5.50 -5.22
N TYR A 247 -1.83 -5.39 -4.84
CA TYR A 247 -2.88 -6.28 -5.29
C TYR A 247 -3.07 -6.23 -6.80
N GLU A 248 -2.90 -5.05 -7.37
CA GLU A 248 -2.98 -4.74 -8.78
C GLU A 248 -1.90 -5.44 -9.61
N THR A 249 -0.90 -6.05 -8.97
CA THR A 249 0.03 -7.00 -9.61
C THR A 249 -0.74 -8.04 -10.42
N PHE A 250 -1.85 -8.54 -9.89
CA PHE A 250 -2.68 -9.55 -10.54
C PHE A 250 -3.74 -8.90 -11.44
N GLY A 251 -3.44 -8.78 -12.72
CA GLY A 251 -4.37 -8.37 -13.77
C GLY A 251 -4.19 -6.94 -14.30
N GLU A 252 -3.68 -5.98 -13.51
CA GLU A 252 -3.40 -4.62 -13.99
C GLU A 252 -1.92 -4.42 -14.32
N HIS A 253 -0.98 -4.74 -13.42
CA HIS A 253 0.46 -4.61 -13.69
C HIS A 253 0.98 -5.80 -14.49
N GLN A 254 0.63 -7.00 -14.10
CA GLN A 254 0.83 -8.21 -14.88
C GLN A 254 -0.50 -8.62 -15.51
N TRP A 255 -0.62 -8.45 -16.82
CA TRP A 255 -1.88 -8.71 -17.52
C TRP A 255 -2.22 -10.20 -17.53
N SER A 256 -3.49 -10.55 -17.71
CA SER A 256 -3.93 -11.94 -17.71
C SER A 256 -3.19 -12.81 -18.73
N GLU A 257 -2.82 -12.22 -19.88
CA GLU A 257 -2.10 -12.91 -20.96
C GLU A 257 -0.65 -13.28 -20.57
N SER A 258 -0.10 -12.71 -19.49
CA SER A 258 1.20 -13.10 -18.97
C SER A 258 1.20 -14.49 -18.30
N GLY A 259 0.01 -15.00 -17.93
CA GLY A 259 -0.15 -16.24 -17.15
C GLY A 259 -0.11 -16.01 -15.64
N ILE A 260 -0.20 -14.76 -15.17
CA ILE A 260 -0.11 -14.42 -13.73
C ILE A 260 -1.22 -15.08 -12.90
N PHE A 261 -2.44 -15.19 -13.46
CA PHE A 261 -3.56 -15.85 -12.78
C PHE A 261 -3.37 -17.35 -12.67
N GLU A 262 -2.78 -17.99 -13.69
CA GLU A 262 -2.41 -19.41 -13.65
C GLU A 262 -1.36 -19.65 -12.57
N PHE A 263 -0.35 -18.78 -12.51
CA PHE A 263 0.67 -18.82 -11.45
C PHE A 263 0.02 -18.69 -10.06
N LEU A 264 -0.86 -17.71 -9.83
CA LEU A 264 -1.56 -17.52 -8.56
C LEU A 264 -2.38 -18.77 -8.18
N LYS A 265 -3.10 -19.35 -9.13
CA LYS A 265 -3.95 -20.54 -8.90
C LYS A 265 -3.16 -21.80 -8.55
N GLU A 266 -1.97 -21.94 -9.09
CA GLU A 266 -1.18 -23.16 -8.93
C GLU A 266 -0.25 -23.10 -7.72
N LEU A 267 0.20 -21.90 -7.32
CA LEU A 267 1.19 -21.71 -6.26
C LEU A 267 0.80 -22.39 -4.93
N PRO A 268 -0.43 -22.22 -4.37
CA PRO A 268 -0.76 -22.86 -3.12
C PRO A 268 -0.74 -24.39 -3.20
N GLY A 269 -1.26 -24.94 -4.30
CA GLY A 269 -1.26 -26.39 -4.50
C GLY A 269 0.14 -26.98 -4.63
N GLU A 270 1.05 -26.30 -5.29
CA GLU A 270 2.44 -26.75 -5.43
C GLU A 270 3.20 -26.66 -4.10
N TRP A 271 3.11 -25.50 -3.43
CA TRP A 271 3.79 -25.27 -2.16
C TRP A 271 3.37 -26.26 -1.06
N LEU A 272 2.09 -26.53 -0.95
CA LEU A 272 1.52 -27.42 0.06
C LEU A 272 1.74 -28.92 -0.18
N LYS A 273 2.34 -29.33 -1.32
CA LYS A 273 2.73 -30.73 -1.55
C LYS A 273 3.83 -31.20 -0.59
N THR A 274 4.66 -30.31 -0.11
CA THR A 274 5.77 -30.63 0.78
C THR A 274 5.29 -30.60 2.23
N GLU A 275 5.49 -31.66 2.96
CA GLU A 275 5.15 -31.77 4.38
C GLU A 275 5.87 -30.67 5.19
N GLY A 276 5.12 -29.95 6.02
CA GLY A 276 5.61 -28.85 6.83
C GLY A 276 5.57 -27.47 6.12
N HIS A 277 5.23 -27.43 4.84
CA HIS A 277 4.97 -26.16 4.15
C HIS A 277 3.54 -25.68 4.44
N THR A 278 3.38 -24.36 4.65
CA THR A 278 2.09 -23.75 4.98
C THR A 278 1.99 -22.31 4.47
N PHE A 279 0.82 -21.71 4.64
CA PHE A 279 0.59 -20.27 4.53
C PHE A 279 0.20 -19.73 5.91
N MET A 280 0.65 -18.54 6.23
CA MET A 280 0.27 -17.83 7.45
C MET A 280 -0.15 -16.41 7.13
N THR A 281 -1.11 -15.87 7.89
CA THR A 281 -1.31 -14.43 7.96
C THR A 281 -0.13 -13.78 8.68
N VAL A 282 0.00 -12.45 8.56
CA VAL A 282 1.09 -11.73 9.25
C VAL A 282 0.98 -11.90 10.77
N SER A 283 -0.23 -11.80 11.34
CA SER A 283 -0.41 -11.99 12.79
C SER A 283 -0.11 -13.41 13.23
N GLU A 284 -0.46 -14.42 12.45
CA GLU A 284 -0.11 -15.80 12.75
C GLU A 284 1.41 -16.05 12.72
N ALA A 285 2.10 -15.47 11.73
CA ALA A 285 3.56 -15.57 11.66
C ALA A 285 4.22 -14.86 12.87
N ALA A 286 3.69 -13.70 13.26
CA ALA A 286 4.17 -12.99 14.46
C ALA A 286 3.95 -13.77 15.76
N ASP A 287 2.84 -14.50 15.88
CA ASP A 287 2.50 -15.28 17.08
C ASP A 287 3.23 -16.64 17.13
N GLN A 288 3.49 -17.27 15.98
CA GLN A 288 3.92 -18.68 15.92
C GLN A 288 5.40 -18.86 15.58
N ILE A 289 6.04 -17.86 14.93
CA ILE A 289 7.45 -17.94 14.56
C ILE A 289 8.27 -17.13 15.55
N GLU A 290 9.23 -17.76 16.18
CA GLU A 290 10.13 -17.09 17.11
C GLU A 290 11.01 -16.07 16.40
N SER A 291 11.18 -14.89 16.99
CA SER A 291 12.10 -13.86 16.50
C SER A 291 13.54 -14.34 16.64
N VAL A 292 14.31 -14.23 15.55
CA VAL A 292 15.74 -14.63 15.55
C VAL A 292 16.67 -13.52 16.02
N GLY A 293 16.17 -12.31 16.26
CA GLY A 293 16.99 -11.19 16.73
C GLY A 293 16.33 -9.84 16.54
N GLU A 294 17.08 -8.80 16.84
CA GLU A 294 16.64 -7.41 16.69
C GLU A 294 17.17 -6.78 15.39
N VAL A 295 16.38 -5.86 14.84
CA VAL A 295 16.79 -5.04 13.68
C VAL A 295 16.65 -3.57 14.06
N ASP A 296 17.71 -2.82 13.77
CA ASP A 296 17.82 -1.38 13.99
C ASP A 296 17.65 -0.65 12.65
N MET A 297 16.61 0.18 12.54
CA MET A 297 16.34 1.06 11.40
C MET A 297 16.15 2.49 11.87
N PRO A 298 17.24 3.21 12.21
CA PRO A 298 17.13 4.57 12.69
C PRO A 298 16.72 5.57 11.61
N GLN A 299 16.97 5.25 10.35
CA GLN A 299 16.55 6.03 9.18
C GLN A 299 15.33 5.39 8.54
N THR A 300 14.49 6.21 7.91
CA THR A 300 13.30 5.71 7.23
C THR A 300 13.68 4.95 5.97
N VAL A 301 13.19 3.72 5.88
CA VAL A 301 13.29 2.84 4.71
C VAL A 301 11.91 2.69 4.09
N THR A 302 11.81 2.68 2.75
CA THR A 302 10.58 2.45 1.98
C THR A 302 10.79 1.34 0.96
N TRP A 303 9.75 0.98 0.23
CA TRP A 303 9.86 -0.04 -0.84
C TRP A 303 10.12 0.54 -2.23
N ALA A 304 10.16 1.87 -2.37
CA ALA A 304 10.27 2.52 -3.67
C ALA A 304 11.71 2.86 -4.06
N ASP A 305 11.92 2.85 -5.36
CA ASP A 305 13.18 3.14 -6.06
C ASP A 305 14.37 2.29 -5.56
N THR A 306 15.55 2.55 -6.06
CA THR A 306 16.79 1.88 -5.62
C THR A 306 17.30 2.43 -4.30
N GLU A 307 17.02 3.69 -3.98
CA GLU A 307 17.43 4.37 -2.76
C GLU A 307 16.71 3.85 -1.52
N ARG A 308 15.52 3.29 -1.67
CA ARG A 308 14.70 2.77 -0.56
C ARG A 308 14.48 3.80 0.56
N ASP A 309 14.38 5.07 0.22
CA ASP A 309 14.13 6.18 1.14
C ASP A 309 12.85 6.95 0.75
N LEU A 310 12.63 8.13 1.33
CA LEU A 310 11.47 8.96 1.01
C LEU A 310 11.64 9.84 -0.24
N SER A 311 12.75 9.74 -0.98
CA SER A 311 13.03 10.68 -2.08
C SER A 311 12.10 10.54 -3.28
N ALA A 312 11.38 9.43 -3.42
CA ALA A 312 10.29 9.29 -4.40
C ALA A 312 9.14 10.28 -4.16
N TRP A 313 8.92 10.68 -2.91
CA TRP A 313 7.84 11.60 -2.48
C TRP A 313 8.33 12.96 -2.01
N LEU A 314 9.57 13.07 -1.56
CA LEU A 314 10.14 14.25 -0.89
C LEU A 314 11.49 14.67 -1.48
N GLY A 315 11.86 14.17 -2.67
CA GLY A 315 13.20 14.31 -3.23
C GLY A 315 13.47 15.64 -3.93
N ASN A 316 12.46 16.46 -4.23
CA ASN A 316 12.64 17.73 -4.91
C ASN A 316 11.86 18.88 -4.22
N ALA A 317 12.15 20.11 -4.64
CA ALA A 317 11.57 21.31 -4.02
C ALA A 317 10.03 21.38 -4.16
N MET A 318 9.46 20.94 -5.29
CA MET A 318 8.01 20.94 -5.51
C MET A 318 7.30 20.02 -4.52
N GLN A 319 7.82 18.82 -4.33
CA GLN A 319 7.29 17.84 -3.39
C GLN A 319 7.34 18.36 -1.95
N GLN A 320 8.48 18.93 -1.55
CA GLN A 320 8.67 19.47 -0.20
C GLN A 320 7.77 20.68 0.06
N GLU A 321 7.64 21.60 -0.90
CA GLU A 321 6.75 22.74 -0.79
C GLU A 321 5.30 22.31 -0.67
N ALA A 322 4.84 21.42 -1.55
CA ALA A 322 3.46 20.99 -1.60
C ALA A 322 3.02 20.30 -0.27
N ILE A 323 3.81 19.35 0.21
CA ILE A 323 3.45 18.62 1.44
C ILE A 323 3.57 19.52 2.69
N THR A 324 4.60 20.34 2.79
CA THR A 324 4.78 21.25 3.93
C THR A 324 3.63 22.25 4.00
N ALA A 325 3.33 22.94 2.87
CA ALA A 325 2.24 23.89 2.80
C ALA A 325 0.88 23.26 3.17
N LEU A 326 0.63 22.01 2.73
CA LEU A 326 -0.61 21.31 3.03
C LEU A 326 -0.78 21.08 4.55
N TYR A 327 0.27 20.61 5.23
CA TYR A 327 0.20 20.36 6.68
C TYR A 327 0.23 21.64 7.52
N GLU A 328 0.77 22.76 7.02
CA GLU A 328 0.69 24.07 7.68
C GLU A 328 -0.76 24.58 7.81
N LEU A 329 -1.68 24.12 6.99
CA LEU A 329 -3.12 24.48 7.08
C LEU A 329 -3.91 23.62 8.10
N GLN A 330 -3.30 22.62 8.71
CA GLN A 330 -4.00 21.63 9.54
C GLN A 330 -4.89 22.27 10.59
N ASP A 331 -4.33 23.11 11.44
CA ASP A 331 -5.07 23.67 12.59
C ASP A 331 -6.22 24.56 12.14
N GLN A 332 -6.01 25.35 11.08
CA GLN A 332 -7.02 26.20 10.50
C GLN A 332 -8.17 25.38 9.90
N ILE A 333 -7.85 24.34 9.12
CA ILE A 333 -8.85 23.49 8.47
C ILE A 333 -9.64 22.69 9.50
N ILE A 334 -8.97 22.02 10.42
CA ILE A 334 -9.64 21.25 11.49
C ILE A 334 -10.48 22.17 12.38
N GLY A 335 -9.97 23.37 12.70
CA GLY A 335 -10.67 24.38 13.48
C GLY A 335 -11.96 24.90 12.85
N THR A 336 -12.17 24.73 11.54
CA THR A 336 -13.45 25.09 10.89
C THR A 336 -14.62 24.19 11.31
N GLY A 337 -14.36 22.93 11.65
CA GLY A 337 -15.38 21.91 11.80
C GLY A 337 -16.17 21.59 10.51
N ASP A 338 -15.74 22.13 9.36
CA ASP A 338 -16.38 21.88 8.07
C ASP A 338 -15.89 20.56 7.49
N TRP A 339 -16.76 19.55 7.54
CA TRP A 339 -16.42 18.21 7.10
C TRP A 339 -15.94 18.14 5.64
N ALA A 340 -16.59 18.88 4.73
CA ALA A 340 -16.21 18.85 3.32
C ALA A 340 -14.81 19.42 3.10
N LEU A 341 -14.46 20.51 3.79
CA LEU A 341 -13.14 21.12 3.71
C LEU A 341 -12.07 20.20 4.33
N ILE A 342 -12.37 19.56 5.46
CA ILE A 342 -11.49 18.61 6.13
C ILE A 342 -11.24 17.38 5.24
N GLU A 343 -12.27 16.87 4.60
CA GLU A 343 -12.17 15.70 3.71
C GLU A 343 -11.34 16.01 2.46
N ASP A 344 -11.55 17.15 1.83
CA ASP A 344 -10.74 17.60 0.69
C ASP A 344 -9.26 17.73 1.07
N TRP A 345 -8.97 18.33 2.23
CA TRP A 345 -7.62 18.44 2.76
C TRP A 345 -6.98 17.06 3.04
N ARG A 346 -7.75 16.13 3.58
CA ARG A 346 -7.28 14.75 3.85
C ARG A 346 -7.00 13.99 2.57
N ARG A 347 -7.84 14.09 1.56
CA ARG A 347 -7.61 13.46 0.24
C ARG A 347 -6.36 14.00 -0.45
N LEU A 348 -6.05 15.29 -0.29
CA LEU A 348 -4.80 15.86 -0.79
C LEU A 348 -3.55 15.38 -0.04
N GLN A 349 -3.67 14.74 1.13
CA GLN A 349 -2.53 14.14 1.84
C GLN A 349 -2.06 12.80 1.25
N THR A 350 -2.81 12.20 0.33
CA THR A 350 -2.45 10.92 -0.29
C THR A 350 -1.06 10.99 -0.92
N SER A 351 -0.19 10.02 -0.60
CA SER A 351 1.22 10.02 -1.02
C SER A 351 1.40 10.09 -2.53
N ASP A 352 0.47 9.53 -3.30
CA ASP A 352 0.48 9.53 -4.76
C ASP A 352 0.59 10.93 -5.36
N HIS A 353 -0.03 11.95 -4.76
CA HIS A 353 0.07 13.32 -5.27
C HIS A 353 1.52 13.79 -5.27
N PHE A 354 2.28 13.47 -4.25
CA PHE A 354 3.70 13.83 -4.16
C PHE A 354 4.55 12.94 -5.06
N TYR A 355 4.21 11.66 -5.19
CA TYR A 355 4.86 10.75 -6.14
C TYR A 355 4.75 11.23 -7.59
N TYR A 356 3.59 11.75 -8.00
CA TYR A 356 3.37 12.33 -9.33
C TYR A 356 4.23 13.56 -9.62
N MET A 357 4.72 14.25 -8.59
CA MET A 357 5.65 15.40 -8.70
C MET A 357 7.12 14.97 -8.74
N CYS A 358 7.43 13.67 -8.65
CA CYS A 358 8.80 13.16 -8.69
C CYS A 358 9.43 13.41 -10.06
N THR A 359 10.66 13.94 -10.08
CA THR A 359 11.39 14.25 -11.32
C THR A 359 12.34 13.13 -11.77
N LYS A 360 12.28 11.97 -11.15
CA LYS A 360 13.11 10.80 -11.49
C LYS A 360 12.58 9.97 -12.69
N TRP A 361 11.76 10.54 -13.56
CA TRP A 361 11.03 9.84 -14.63
C TRP A 361 11.92 8.97 -15.54
N PHE A 362 13.17 9.36 -15.74
CA PHE A 362 14.09 8.65 -16.66
C PHE A 362 15.17 7.83 -15.95
N SER A 363 15.22 7.84 -14.64
CA SER A 363 16.31 7.20 -13.90
C SER A 363 15.98 5.79 -13.39
N ASP A 364 14.70 5.43 -13.29
CA ASP A 364 14.23 4.16 -12.69
C ASP A 364 13.21 3.44 -13.60
N GLY A 365 13.52 3.33 -14.90
CA GLY A 365 12.73 2.55 -15.86
C GLY A 365 11.34 3.10 -16.15
N ASP A 366 11.18 4.42 -16.12
CA ASP A 366 9.91 5.14 -16.39
C ASP A 366 8.76 4.79 -15.42
N ILE A 367 9.05 4.15 -14.28
CA ILE A 367 8.03 3.70 -13.33
C ILE A 367 7.18 4.86 -12.78
N HIS A 368 7.81 6.01 -12.53
CA HIS A 368 7.11 7.21 -12.07
C HIS A 368 6.13 7.76 -13.13
N ALA A 369 6.51 7.68 -14.41
CA ALA A 369 5.62 8.06 -15.52
C ALA A 369 4.47 7.06 -15.70
N TYR A 370 4.73 5.77 -15.46
CA TYR A 370 3.72 4.72 -15.61
C TYR A 370 2.54 4.91 -14.64
N PHE A 371 2.81 5.28 -13.40
CA PHE A 371 1.77 5.46 -12.39
C PHE A 371 1.09 6.83 -12.43
N SER A 372 1.71 7.84 -13.09
CA SER A 372 1.16 9.20 -13.14
C SER A 372 0.04 9.34 -14.18
N PRO A 373 -1.12 9.93 -13.81
CA PRO A 373 -2.14 10.29 -14.79
C PRO A 373 -1.75 11.53 -15.60
N TYR A 374 -0.77 12.30 -15.13
CA TYR A 374 -0.35 13.59 -15.71
C TYR A 374 0.74 13.40 -16.76
N GLU A 375 0.86 14.37 -17.69
CA GLU A 375 1.88 14.34 -18.74
C GLU A 375 3.29 14.69 -18.21
N SER A 376 3.36 15.35 -17.06
CA SER A 376 4.63 15.72 -16.43
C SER A 376 4.50 15.90 -14.91
N PRO A 377 5.62 15.82 -14.17
CA PRO A 377 5.63 16.14 -12.74
C PRO A 377 5.18 17.59 -12.44
N TYR A 378 5.43 18.49 -13.37
CA TYR A 378 5.04 19.90 -13.25
C TYR A 378 3.53 20.09 -13.33
N GLU A 379 2.85 19.34 -14.17
CA GLU A 379 1.38 19.35 -14.27
C GLU A 379 0.76 18.83 -12.96
N GLY A 380 1.26 17.72 -12.42
CA GLY A 380 0.84 17.21 -11.11
C GLY A 380 0.99 18.26 -10.01
N TYR A 381 2.12 18.95 -9.98
CA TYR A 381 2.38 20.02 -9.03
C TYR A 381 1.42 21.22 -9.22
N ILE A 382 1.19 21.66 -10.45
CA ILE A 382 0.32 22.82 -10.75
C ILE A 382 -1.12 22.52 -10.32
N ASN A 383 -1.66 21.35 -10.70
CA ASN A 383 -3.02 20.97 -10.34
C ASN A 383 -3.18 20.89 -8.82
N PHE A 384 -2.23 20.27 -8.14
CA PHE A 384 -2.22 20.17 -6.68
C PHE A 384 -2.16 21.55 -6.00
N MET A 385 -1.23 22.43 -6.42
CA MET A 385 -1.09 23.74 -5.80
C MET A 385 -2.29 24.66 -6.08
N ASN A 386 -2.95 24.52 -7.22
CA ASN A 386 -4.21 25.24 -7.47
C ASN A 386 -5.32 24.76 -6.51
N ALA A 387 -5.45 23.45 -6.27
CA ALA A 387 -6.38 22.90 -5.26
C ALA A 387 -6.02 23.37 -3.84
N TYR A 388 -4.73 23.36 -3.49
CA TYR A 388 -4.24 23.92 -2.21
C TYR A 388 -4.60 25.42 -2.06
N HIS A 389 -4.42 26.22 -3.10
CA HIS A 389 -4.80 27.64 -3.07
C HIS A 389 -6.30 27.86 -2.92
N ASP A 390 -7.10 26.95 -3.46
CA ASP A 390 -8.54 26.95 -3.24
C ASP A 390 -8.91 26.64 -1.77
N LEU A 391 -8.25 25.67 -1.13
CA LEU A 391 -8.42 25.43 0.32
C LEU A 391 -8.15 26.74 1.11
N LYS A 392 -7.11 27.48 0.76
CA LYS A 392 -6.82 28.78 1.39
C LYS A 392 -7.92 29.82 1.13
N ALA A 393 -8.42 29.91 -0.10
CA ALA A 393 -9.53 30.80 -0.42
C ALA A 393 -10.77 30.48 0.42
N ARG A 394 -11.13 29.22 0.55
CA ARG A 394 -12.26 28.75 1.38
C ARG A 394 -12.08 29.09 2.87
N LEU A 395 -10.86 29.03 3.40
CA LEU A 395 -10.55 29.47 4.77
C LEU A 395 -10.75 30.99 4.93
N LEU A 396 -10.24 31.78 3.98
CA LEU A 396 -10.41 33.24 3.98
C LEU A 396 -11.88 33.66 3.90
N GLU A 397 -12.69 32.99 3.08
CA GLU A 397 -14.15 33.20 3.00
C GLU A 397 -14.87 32.93 4.33
N LYS A 398 -14.33 32.01 5.14
CA LYS A 398 -14.82 31.76 6.51
C LYS A 398 -14.27 32.76 7.54
N GLY A 399 -13.48 33.75 7.11
CA GLY A 399 -12.88 34.74 7.99
C GLY A 399 -11.69 34.22 8.80
N ILE A 400 -11.07 33.12 8.39
CA ILE A 400 -9.91 32.52 9.05
C ILE A 400 -8.65 33.11 8.43
N THR A 401 -7.78 33.67 9.26
CA THR A 401 -6.46 34.19 8.83
C THR A 401 -5.48 33.02 8.67
N ILE A 402 -4.73 33.05 7.56
CA ILE A 402 -3.75 32.00 7.21
C ILE A 402 -2.34 32.55 7.39
#